data_7fb27f56e75fe727533dcd47d3c8fe7d
#
_entry.id   7fb27f56e75fe727533dcd47d3c8fe7d
#
_cell.length_a   1.000
_cell.length_b   1.000
_cell.length_c   1.000
_cell.angle_alpha   90.00
_cell.angle_beta   90.00
_cell.angle_gamma   90.00
#
_symmetry.space_group_name_H-M   'P 1'
#
loop_
_entity.id
_entity.type
_entity.pdbx_description
1 polymer ?
#
loop_
_entity_poly.entity_id
_entity_poly.type
_entity_poly.pdbx_seq_one_letter_code
_entity_poly.pdbx_strand_id
1 'polypeptide(L)'
;MNYLLNAKFTGKLNRIILAILVVLLSFTNMAKTANADEPTAQQAADDRKALPIQSNEIDNWPTGPAISAKSAILMEAKTGTILYAKNINEELYPASTTKIMTCLLAVENANLSDSIKFSEEAVHSVPADGSSIGMDAGQSISLEQALYGIMVGSANEVANAVAEHVSGSIDKFVQQMNTRAKELGCTNTHFSNTNGLQDDQHYTSVYDLALISKQFFNNELLCKVANTPRYHFTPTANQPDDFYLNNKHKLITGEVPYEGIIGGKTGYTDLAKETLVTCAEKNGMKLICIVFVEDSPMQFTDTVTLFDYGFNNFRALNIADNDNRYMPDDSLFFESDNDVFGKSGTILKLNSSDCIIVPKASTIENTEYKISYDLTEEDKKEDPAAVAKIMYTYSGTPVGKALVSYSNQRHTASDLIQTTKPIFINVKILLIIAVAIVILSFFFGSMSTKAVSNRKFSSRSDRIRYKRRKRESRRSRFRTKF
;
A
#
# COMPACT_ATOMS: atom_id res chain seq x y z
N MET A 1 56.05 41.92 67.55
CA MET A 1 55.58 42.12 66.13
C MET A 1 55.59 40.82 65.31
N ASN A 2 56.19 39.76 65.76
CA ASN A 2 56.25 38.47 64.99
C ASN A 2 55.06 37.51 65.18
N TYR A 3 54.23 37.65 66.25
CA TYR A 3 53.12 36.76 66.51
C TYR A 3 51.80 37.10 65.66
N LEU A 4 51.65 38.36 65.21
CA LEU A 4 50.53 38.75 64.42
C LEU A 4 50.65 38.45 62.93
N LEU A 5 51.88 38.27 62.43
CA LEU A 5 52.14 37.86 61.04
C LEU A 5 51.90 36.38 60.80
N ASN A 6 52.19 35.52 61.80
CA ASN A 6 51.95 34.08 61.66
C ASN A 6 50.44 33.69 61.67
N ALA A 7 49.58 34.44 62.45
CA ALA A 7 48.14 34.17 62.46
C ALA A 7 47.41 34.58 61.15
N LYS A 8 47.92 35.60 60.46
CA LYS A 8 47.35 36.01 59.14
C LYS A 8 47.82 35.08 58.00
N PHE A 9 48.97 34.46 58.12
CA PHE A 9 49.47 33.53 57.08
C PHE A 9 48.80 32.17 57.19
N THR A 10 48.58 31.63 58.38
CA THR A 10 47.85 30.35 58.62
C THR A 10 46.39 30.48 58.21
N GLY A 11 45.71 31.63 58.46
CA GLY A 11 44.35 31.84 58.01
C GLY A 11 44.16 31.94 56.47
N LYS A 12 45.17 32.47 55.76
CA LYS A 12 45.14 32.45 54.28
C LYS A 12 45.40 31.05 53.72
N LEU A 13 46.35 30.29 54.30
CA LEU A 13 46.71 28.95 53.91
C LEU A 13 45.51 28.00 54.12
N ASN A 14 44.83 28.06 55.28
CA ASN A 14 43.62 27.29 55.55
C ASN A 14 42.47 27.59 54.59
N ARG A 15 42.29 28.86 54.17
CA ARG A 15 41.28 29.21 53.13
C ARG A 15 41.63 28.70 51.76
N ILE A 16 42.90 28.66 51.38
CA ILE A 16 43.37 28.07 50.12
C ILE A 16 43.18 26.53 50.14
N ILE A 17 43.54 25.89 51.24
CA ILE A 17 43.34 24.45 51.40
C ILE A 17 41.85 24.09 51.37
N LEU A 18 40.97 24.86 52.02
CA LEU A 18 39.52 24.67 52.01
C LEU A 18 38.96 24.87 50.58
N ALA A 19 39.43 25.90 49.86
CA ALA A 19 39.02 26.11 48.46
C ALA A 19 39.47 24.98 47.54
N ILE A 20 40.67 24.46 47.70
CA ILE A 20 41.19 23.30 46.97
C ILE A 20 40.38 22.03 47.32
N LEU A 21 40.01 21.85 48.58
CA LEU A 21 39.17 20.71 49.02
C LEU A 21 37.76 20.76 48.45
N VAL A 22 37.15 21.97 48.38
CA VAL A 22 35.82 22.18 47.76
C VAL A 22 35.90 21.94 46.26
N VAL A 23 36.95 22.37 45.57
CA VAL A 23 37.18 22.10 44.15
C VAL A 23 37.40 20.59 43.90
N LEU A 24 38.18 19.91 44.73
CA LEU A 24 38.37 18.46 44.63
C LEU A 24 37.09 17.69 44.93
N LEU A 25 36.28 18.11 45.89
CA LEU A 25 34.95 17.53 46.18
C LEU A 25 33.93 17.77 45.04
N SER A 26 33.99 18.93 44.35
CA SER A 26 33.16 19.17 43.19
C SER A 26 33.61 18.32 41.99
N PHE A 27 34.90 18.10 41.77
CA PHE A 27 35.41 17.19 40.73
C PHE A 27 35.06 15.71 41.00
N THR A 28 35.02 15.26 42.25
CA THR A 28 34.63 13.88 42.61
C THR A 28 33.13 13.65 42.43
N ASN A 29 32.29 14.70 42.59
CA ASN A 29 30.86 14.63 42.26
C ASN A 29 30.58 14.72 40.78
N MET A 30 31.38 15.48 39.98
CA MET A 30 31.25 15.50 38.50
C MET A 30 31.73 14.15 37.89
N ALA A 31 32.72 13.46 38.48
CA ALA A 31 33.15 12.16 37.99
C ALA A 31 32.11 11.02 38.25
N LYS A 32 31.18 11.22 39.21
CA LYS A 32 30.09 10.26 39.45
C LYS A 32 28.87 10.40 38.57
N THR A 33 28.77 11.52 37.84
CA THR A 33 27.64 11.75 36.88
C THR A 33 28.02 11.42 35.43
N ALA A 34 29.21 10.92 35.15
CA ALA A 34 29.69 10.67 33.78
C ALA A 34 29.76 9.17 33.40
N ASN A 35 29.31 8.27 34.25
CA ASN A 35 29.16 6.85 33.92
C ASN A 35 27.70 6.46 34.15
N ALA A 36 26.79 6.91 33.30
CA ALA A 36 25.66 6.08 32.96
C ALA A 36 26.27 4.95 32.13
N ASP A 37 26.42 3.76 32.70
CA ASP A 37 26.79 2.57 31.94
C ASP A 37 25.83 2.50 30.73
N GLU A 38 26.38 2.41 29.53
CA GLU A 38 25.53 2.13 28.36
C GLU A 38 24.69 0.87 28.68
N PRO A 39 23.38 0.90 28.40
CA PRO A 39 22.54 -0.25 28.75
C PRO A 39 23.09 -1.51 28.07
N THR A 40 23.16 -2.60 28.79
CA THR A 40 23.54 -3.89 28.20
C THR A 40 22.57 -4.24 27.08
N ALA A 41 23.00 -5.03 26.09
CA ALA A 41 22.11 -5.47 24.98
C ALA A 41 20.79 -6.09 25.50
N GLN A 42 20.86 -6.84 26.61
CA GLN A 42 19.67 -7.41 27.25
C GLN A 42 18.76 -6.33 27.83
N GLN A 43 19.30 -5.33 28.50
CA GLN A 43 18.50 -4.22 29.04
C GLN A 43 17.87 -3.39 27.95
N ALA A 44 18.60 -3.10 26.87
CA ALA A 44 18.05 -2.43 25.70
C ALA A 44 16.91 -3.22 25.02
N ALA A 45 17.03 -4.56 24.95
CA ALA A 45 15.97 -5.43 24.45
C ALA A 45 14.73 -5.43 25.36
N ASP A 46 14.92 -5.45 26.69
CA ASP A 46 13.83 -5.44 27.66
C ASP A 46 13.12 -4.07 27.67
N ASP A 47 13.85 -2.96 27.54
CA ASP A 47 13.30 -1.61 27.36
C ASP A 47 12.45 -1.53 26.09
N ARG A 48 12.93 -2.09 24.98
CA ARG A 48 12.16 -2.16 23.74
C ARG A 48 10.90 -3.03 23.87
N LYS A 49 10.96 -4.16 24.60
CA LYS A 49 9.77 -5.00 24.88
C LYS A 49 8.68 -4.27 25.65
N ALA A 50 9.05 -3.31 26.47
CA ALA A 50 8.11 -2.50 27.26
C ALA A 50 7.43 -1.40 26.46
N LEU A 51 7.83 -1.14 25.19
CA LEU A 51 7.19 -0.12 24.34
C LEU A 51 5.74 -0.49 24.03
N PRO A 52 4.84 0.53 23.93
CA PRO A 52 3.43 0.31 23.63
C PRO A 52 3.20 -0.43 22.30
N ILE A 53 2.23 -1.32 22.31
CA ILE A 53 1.73 -2.02 21.11
C ILE A 53 0.41 -1.38 20.72
N GLN A 54 0.41 -0.54 19.67
CA GLN A 54 -0.75 0.25 19.26
C GLN A 54 -1.96 -0.60 18.90
N SER A 55 -1.75 -1.80 18.32
CA SER A 55 -2.85 -2.71 18.01
C SER A 55 -3.58 -3.26 19.24
N ASN A 56 -2.98 -3.18 20.44
CA ASN A 56 -3.66 -3.59 21.68
C ASN A 56 -4.68 -2.56 22.19
N GLU A 57 -4.70 -1.37 21.60
CA GLU A 57 -5.69 -0.32 21.90
C GLU A 57 -7.00 -0.51 21.14
N ILE A 58 -7.05 -1.46 20.19
CA ILE A 58 -8.24 -1.76 19.40
C ILE A 58 -9.16 -2.68 20.21
N ASP A 59 -10.40 -2.27 20.42
CA ASP A 59 -11.38 -3.04 21.19
C ASP A 59 -11.64 -4.42 20.57
N ASN A 60 -11.62 -5.45 21.39
CA ASN A 60 -11.83 -6.86 21.01
C ASN A 60 -10.80 -7.41 20.01
N TRP A 61 -9.66 -6.72 19.84
CA TRP A 61 -8.53 -7.23 19.05
C TRP A 61 -7.69 -8.20 19.90
N PRO A 62 -7.17 -9.28 19.35
CA PRO A 62 -6.28 -10.18 20.07
C PRO A 62 -5.06 -9.41 20.61
N THR A 63 -4.71 -9.64 21.88
CA THR A 63 -3.53 -9.01 22.48
C THR A 63 -2.25 -9.45 21.78
N GLY A 64 -1.51 -8.49 21.25
CA GLY A 64 -0.23 -8.71 20.56
C GLY A 64 0.88 -9.12 21.53
N PRO A 65 1.82 -9.97 21.12
CA PRO A 65 2.96 -10.37 21.93
C PRO A 65 3.94 -9.23 22.16
N ALA A 66 4.59 -9.20 23.32
CA ALA A 66 5.72 -8.31 23.57
C ALA A 66 6.96 -8.85 22.85
N ILE A 67 7.49 -8.07 21.92
CA ILE A 67 8.67 -8.37 21.11
C ILE A 67 9.79 -7.37 21.36
N SER A 68 11.06 -7.76 21.09
CA SER A 68 12.24 -6.93 21.33
C SER A 68 12.53 -5.92 20.20
N ALA A 69 11.92 -6.07 19.02
CA ALA A 69 12.02 -5.06 17.99
C ALA A 69 11.48 -3.70 18.45
N LYS A 70 12.20 -2.62 18.13
CA LYS A 70 11.76 -1.25 18.44
C LYS A 70 10.52 -0.86 17.66
N SER A 71 10.48 -1.23 16.38
CA SER A 71 9.37 -0.98 15.48
C SER A 71 9.01 -2.28 14.73
N ALA A 72 7.73 -2.60 14.67
CA ALA A 72 7.27 -3.80 13.98
C ALA A 72 5.84 -3.67 13.46
N ILE A 73 5.58 -4.32 12.33
CA ILE A 73 4.26 -4.44 11.72
C ILE A 73 4.02 -5.88 11.25
N LEU A 74 2.79 -6.36 11.44
CA LEU A 74 2.27 -7.54 10.76
C LEU A 74 1.06 -7.12 9.95
N MET A 75 1.14 -7.22 8.63
CA MET A 75 0.10 -6.79 7.68
C MET A 75 -0.36 -7.98 6.82
N GLU A 76 -1.67 -8.10 6.60
CA GLU A 76 -2.17 -9.03 5.59
C GLU A 76 -2.00 -8.41 4.18
N ALA A 77 -1.39 -9.17 3.28
CA ALA A 77 -0.85 -8.65 2.02
C ALA A 77 -1.94 -8.24 1.01
N LYS A 78 -3.10 -8.91 0.99
CA LYS A 78 -4.17 -8.60 0.04
C LYS A 78 -4.98 -7.38 0.48
N THR A 79 -5.48 -7.40 1.69
CA THR A 79 -6.37 -6.37 2.23
C THR A 79 -5.65 -5.13 2.74
N GLY A 80 -4.37 -5.27 3.12
CA GLY A 80 -3.61 -4.24 3.83
C GLY A 80 -4.00 -4.11 5.31
N THR A 81 -4.76 -5.06 5.87
CA THR A 81 -5.16 -5.05 7.27
C THR A 81 -3.95 -5.20 8.17
N ILE A 82 -3.77 -4.29 9.11
CA ILE A 82 -2.68 -4.33 10.10
C ILE A 82 -3.13 -5.16 11.28
N LEU A 83 -2.49 -6.32 11.49
CA LEU A 83 -2.79 -7.23 12.59
C LEU A 83 -2.02 -6.90 13.86
N TYR A 84 -0.80 -6.39 13.71
CA TYR A 84 0.08 -5.96 14.79
C TYR A 84 0.76 -4.65 14.42
N ALA A 85 0.79 -3.71 15.36
CA ALA A 85 1.39 -2.40 15.18
C ALA A 85 2.19 -2.00 16.43
N LYS A 86 3.48 -1.69 16.25
CA LYS A 86 4.38 -1.16 17.26
C LYS A 86 5.29 -0.13 16.62
N ASN A 87 5.16 1.15 16.97
CA ASN A 87 5.91 2.28 16.42
C ASN A 87 5.95 2.32 14.89
N ILE A 88 4.84 1.97 14.22
CA ILE A 88 4.83 1.65 12.79
C ILE A 88 5.16 2.83 11.87
N ASN A 89 5.05 4.08 12.34
CA ASN A 89 5.31 5.30 11.57
C ASN A 89 6.64 5.96 11.92
N GLU A 90 7.45 5.37 12.81
CA GLU A 90 8.76 5.92 13.18
C GLU A 90 9.72 5.83 11.99
N GLU A 91 10.38 6.95 11.66
CA GLU A 91 11.42 7.01 10.63
C GLU A 91 12.69 6.35 11.15
N LEU A 92 13.10 5.27 10.51
CA LEU A 92 14.24 4.44 10.89
C LEU A 92 15.07 4.07 9.67
N TYR A 93 16.32 3.70 9.89
CA TYR A 93 17.20 3.26 8.82
C TYR A 93 16.81 1.84 8.35
N PRO A 94 16.49 1.65 7.05
CA PRO A 94 16.07 0.35 6.52
C PRO A 94 17.24 -0.64 6.32
N ALA A 95 18.46 -0.17 6.23
CA ALA A 95 19.59 -0.96 5.76
C ALA A 95 19.25 -1.66 4.42
N SER A 96 19.75 -2.87 4.19
CA SER A 96 19.55 -3.59 2.92
C SER A 96 18.11 -4.05 2.64
N THR A 97 17.13 -3.80 3.51
CA THR A 97 15.71 -3.99 3.16
C THR A 97 15.24 -2.98 2.10
N THR A 98 15.97 -1.87 1.89
CA THR A 98 15.85 -0.93 0.74
C THR A 98 15.80 -1.65 -0.59
N LYS A 99 16.53 -2.76 -0.74
CA LYS A 99 16.64 -3.53 -1.99
C LYS A 99 15.33 -4.15 -2.46
N ILE A 100 14.32 -4.23 -1.59
CA ILE A 100 12.94 -4.58 -1.97
C ILE A 100 12.39 -3.55 -2.98
N MET A 101 12.55 -2.24 -2.71
CA MET A 101 12.16 -1.17 -3.66
C MET A 101 12.99 -1.25 -4.95
N THR A 102 14.29 -1.48 -4.83
CA THR A 102 15.19 -1.58 -5.99
C THR A 102 14.78 -2.72 -6.93
N CYS A 103 14.52 -3.91 -6.40
CA CYS A 103 14.06 -5.04 -7.20
C CYS A 103 12.64 -4.85 -7.75
N LEU A 104 11.74 -4.21 -7.00
CA LEU A 104 10.40 -3.87 -7.47
C LEU A 104 10.46 -2.98 -8.70
N LEU A 105 11.19 -1.87 -8.63
CA LEU A 105 11.35 -0.95 -9.75
C LEU A 105 12.09 -1.58 -10.95
N ALA A 106 13.05 -2.45 -10.70
CA ALA A 106 13.75 -3.17 -11.76
C ALA A 106 12.78 -4.03 -12.59
N VAL A 107 11.90 -4.77 -11.94
CA VAL A 107 10.91 -5.63 -12.62
C VAL A 107 9.78 -4.83 -13.25
N GLU A 108 9.42 -3.68 -12.69
CA GLU A 108 8.41 -2.79 -13.26
C GLU A 108 8.88 -2.08 -14.55
N ASN A 109 10.22 -1.91 -14.77
CA ASN A 109 10.75 -1.02 -15.80
C ASN A 109 11.75 -1.67 -16.78
N ALA A 110 12.15 -2.93 -16.60
CA ALA A 110 13.13 -3.60 -17.46
C ALA A 110 12.79 -5.08 -17.71
N ASN A 111 13.40 -5.69 -18.74
CA ASN A 111 13.18 -7.10 -19.08
C ASN A 111 14.21 -7.98 -18.37
N LEU A 112 13.82 -9.18 -17.98
CA LEU A 112 14.70 -10.14 -17.28
C LEU A 112 15.94 -10.54 -18.07
N SER A 113 15.86 -10.49 -19.40
CA SER A 113 16.97 -10.79 -20.32
C SER A 113 17.89 -9.62 -20.58
N ASP A 114 17.58 -8.42 -20.08
CA ASP A 114 18.42 -7.24 -20.30
C ASP A 114 19.81 -7.47 -19.71
N SER A 115 20.84 -6.97 -20.42
CA SER A 115 22.23 -7.07 -19.97
C SER A 115 22.58 -5.90 -19.05
N ILE A 116 22.72 -6.20 -17.77
CA ILE A 116 23.14 -5.24 -16.73
C ILE A 116 24.65 -5.13 -16.76
N LYS A 117 25.16 -3.98 -17.17
CA LYS A 117 26.60 -3.69 -17.24
C LYS A 117 27.07 -3.02 -15.96
N PHE A 118 28.22 -3.43 -15.48
CA PHE A 118 28.86 -2.83 -14.30
C PHE A 118 29.78 -1.69 -14.72
N SER A 119 29.44 -0.48 -14.37
CA SER A 119 30.26 0.71 -14.54
C SER A 119 31.30 0.80 -13.41
N GLU A 120 32.33 1.64 -13.60
CA GLU A 120 33.27 2.02 -12.53
C GLU A 120 32.52 2.66 -11.34
N GLU A 121 31.49 3.48 -11.59
CA GLU A 121 30.67 4.10 -10.56
C GLU A 121 29.89 3.06 -9.77
N ALA A 122 29.19 2.14 -10.44
CA ALA A 122 28.39 1.10 -9.78
C ALA A 122 29.23 0.23 -8.84
N VAL A 123 30.45 -0.10 -9.22
CA VAL A 123 31.36 -0.97 -8.46
C VAL A 123 32.10 -0.21 -7.37
N HIS A 124 32.74 0.92 -7.69
CA HIS A 124 33.66 1.60 -6.77
C HIS A 124 32.99 2.60 -5.82
N SER A 125 31.70 2.92 -6.00
CA SER A 125 30.92 3.68 -5.00
C SER A 125 30.52 2.86 -3.79
N VAL A 126 30.74 1.52 -3.81
CA VAL A 126 30.44 0.65 -2.69
C VAL A 126 31.65 0.57 -1.75
N PRO A 127 31.48 0.82 -0.42
CA PRO A 127 32.56 0.62 0.56
C PRO A 127 33.09 -0.81 0.55
N ALA A 128 34.39 -0.98 0.86
CA ALA A 128 35.05 -2.28 0.84
C ALA A 128 34.45 -3.31 1.82
N ASP A 129 33.83 -2.86 2.89
CA ASP A 129 33.11 -3.67 3.88
C ASP A 129 31.62 -3.86 3.55
N GLY A 130 31.15 -3.24 2.47
CA GLY A 130 29.78 -3.37 1.96
C GLY A 130 29.51 -4.77 1.38
N SER A 131 28.25 -5.23 1.46
CA SER A 131 27.87 -6.50 0.82
C SER A 131 28.06 -6.41 -0.70
N SER A 132 28.83 -7.34 -1.28
CA SER A 132 29.12 -7.42 -2.71
C SER A 132 29.14 -8.90 -3.12
N ILE A 133 28.94 -9.21 -4.39
CA ILE A 133 29.17 -10.52 -5.01
C ILE A 133 30.43 -10.54 -5.88
N GLY A 134 31.20 -9.44 -5.89
CA GLY A 134 32.51 -9.34 -6.53
C GLY A 134 32.47 -9.11 -8.04
N MET A 135 31.46 -8.38 -8.52
CA MET A 135 31.43 -7.98 -9.94
C MET A 135 32.47 -6.90 -10.25
N ASP A 136 33.22 -7.09 -11.33
CA ASP A 136 34.18 -6.12 -11.80
C ASP A 136 33.58 -5.15 -12.83
N ALA A 137 34.14 -3.93 -12.89
CA ALA A 137 33.78 -2.97 -13.92
C ALA A 137 34.03 -3.55 -15.33
N GLY A 138 33.07 -3.34 -16.22
CA GLY A 138 33.08 -3.89 -17.58
C GLY A 138 32.41 -5.26 -17.72
N GLN A 139 32.18 -6.00 -16.64
CA GLN A 139 31.39 -7.23 -16.66
C GLN A 139 29.90 -6.95 -16.91
N SER A 140 29.15 -7.98 -17.23
CA SER A 140 27.69 -7.91 -17.33
C SER A 140 27.01 -9.24 -17.02
N ILE A 141 25.81 -9.15 -16.43
CA ILE A 141 24.93 -10.27 -16.13
C ILE A 141 23.51 -9.95 -16.62
N SER A 142 22.63 -10.95 -16.70
CA SER A 142 21.22 -10.68 -16.98
C SER A 142 20.53 -9.99 -15.79
N LEU A 143 19.44 -9.25 -16.04
CA LEU A 143 18.63 -8.68 -14.95
C LEU A 143 18.12 -9.78 -14.00
N GLU A 144 17.72 -10.95 -14.54
CA GLU A 144 17.33 -12.09 -13.69
C GLU A 144 18.45 -12.47 -12.72
N GLN A 145 19.69 -12.62 -13.19
CA GLN A 145 20.85 -12.91 -12.32
C GLN A 145 21.10 -11.77 -11.32
N ALA A 146 20.94 -10.51 -11.77
CA ALA A 146 21.09 -9.34 -10.91
C ALA A 146 20.09 -9.35 -9.73
N LEU A 147 18.83 -9.73 -9.97
CA LEU A 147 17.82 -9.86 -8.90
C LEU A 147 18.26 -10.91 -7.86
N TYR A 148 18.84 -12.05 -8.26
CA TYR A 148 19.39 -13.01 -7.32
C TYR A 148 20.62 -12.46 -6.59
N GLY A 149 21.50 -11.73 -7.27
CA GLY A 149 22.63 -11.04 -6.64
C GLY A 149 22.19 -10.07 -5.55
N ILE A 150 21.13 -9.29 -5.83
CA ILE A 150 20.57 -8.30 -4.90
C ILE A 150 19.86 -8.97 -3.72
N MET A 151 18.99 -9.95 -3.97
CA MET A 151 18.16 -10.52 -2.89
C MET A 151 18.88 -11.58 -2.07
N VAL A 152 19.64 -12.48 -2.70
CA VAL A 152 20.35 -13.58 -2.02
C VAL A 152 21.70 -13.12 -1.48
N GLY A 153 22.52 -12.44 -2.32
CA GLY A 153 23.85 -11.93 -1.96
C GLY A 153 23.83 -10.60 -1.22
N SER A 154 22.72 -9.89 -1.31
CA SER A 154 22.60 -8.49 -0.81
C SER A 154 23.58 -7.52 -1.49
N ALA A 155 23.96 -7.78 -2.75
CA ALA A 155 24.99 -7.08 -3.49
C ALA A 155 24.65 -5.60 -3.74
N ASN A 156 25.51 -4.70 -3.27
CA ASN A 156 25.31 -3.26 -3.39
C ASN A 156 25.67 -2.75 -4.79
N GLU A 157 26.78 -3.23 -5.37
CA GLU A 157 27.24 -2.90 -6.72
C GLU A 157 26.23 -3.35 -7.77
N VAL A 158 25.56 -4.49 -7.55
CA VAL A 158 24.52 -4.97 -8.46
C VAL A 158 23.29 -4.08 -8.40
N ALA A 159 22.90 -3.62 -7.20
CA ALA A 159 21.81 -2.66 -7.04
C ALA A 159 22.08 -1.35 -7.77
N ASN A 160 23.33 -0.85 -7.71
CA ASN A 160 23.76 0.34 -8.43
C ASN A 160 23.75 0.14 -9.94
N ALA A 161 24.28 -0.99 -10.44
CA ALA A 161 24.31 -1.31 -11.87
C ALA A 161 22.89 -1.47 -12.45
N VAL A 162 21.95 -2.06 -11.69
CA VAL A 162 20.54 -2.13 -12.06
C VAL A 162 19.93 -0.73 -12.12
N ALA A 163 20.24 0.14 -11.16
CA ALA A 163 19.76 1.51 -11.16
C ALA A 163 20.22 2.30 -12.37
N GLU A 164 21.51 2.18 -12.75
CA GLU A 164 22.05 2.80 -13.96
C GLU A 164 21.37 2.28 -15.22
N HIS A 165 21.12 0.98 -15.29
CA HIS A 165 20.44 0.37 -16.44
C HIS A 165 18.99 0.89 -16.59
N VAL A 166 18.22 0.90 -15.49
CA VAL A 166 16.80 1.25 -15.51
C VAL A 166 16.58 2.75 -15.76
N SER A 167 17.38 3.61 -15.14
CA SER A 167 17.12 5.07 -15.14
C SER A 167 18.24 5.88 -15.79
N GLY A 168 19.31 5.24 -16.24
CA GLY A 168 20.46 5.89 -16.85
C GLY A 168 21.46 6.50 -15.85
N SER A 169 21.13 6.57 -14.55
CA SER A 169 22.06 6.90 -13.46
C SER A 169 21.47 6.49 -12.11
N ILE A 170 22.34 6.32 -11.10
CA ILE A 170 21.95 6.03 -9.71
C ILE A 170 21.02 7.13 -9.18
N ASP A 171 21.36 8.41 -9.37
CA ASP A 171 20.56 9.53 -8.88
C ASP A 171 19.15 9.58 -9.45
N LYS A 172 18.99 9.31 -10.76
CA LYS A 172 17.67 9.27 -11.39
C LYS A 172 16.83 8.09 -10.86
N PHE A 173 17.48 6.96 -10.61
CA PHE A 173 16.81 5.82 -10.03
C PHE A 173 16.34 6.10 -8.60
N VAL A 174 17.15 6.76 -7.79
CA VAL A 174 16.78 7.22 -6.44
C VAL A 174 15.58 8.17 -6.48
N GLN A 175 15.55 9.10 -7.44
CA GLN A 175 14.38 9.96 -7.67
C GLN A 175 13.13 9.12 -8.02
N GLN A 176 13.29 8.09 -8.84
CA GLN A 176 12.20 7.17 -9.19
C GLN A 176 11.76 6.35 -7.96
N MET A 177 12.68 5.88 -7.11
CA MET A 177 12.35 5.22 -5.84
C MET A 177 11.47 6.11 -4.96
N ASN A 178 11.82 7.38 -4.78
CA ASN A 178 11.05 8.34 -3.99
C ASN A 178 9.70 8.67 -4.63
N THR A 179 9.62 8.76 -5.95
CA THR A 179 8.36 8.94 -6.67
C THR A 179 7.45 7.74 -6.46
N ARG A 180 7.99 6.53 -6.63
CA ARG A 180 7.22 5.29 -6.46
C ARG A 180 6.74 5.09 -5.02
N ALA A 181 7.57 5.42 -4.03
CA ALA A 181 7.15 5.39 -2.63
C ALA A 181 5.94 6.29 -2.38
N LYS A 182 5.93 7.51 -2.90
CA LYS A 182 4.77 8.42 -2.81
C LYS A 182 3.52 7.87 -3.50
N GLU A 183 3.66 7.27 -4.68
CA GLU A 183 2.55 6.62 -5.39
C GLU A 183 1.94 5.46 -4.60
N LEU A 184 2.76 4.76 -3.82
CA LEU A 184 2.34 3.68 -2.94
C LEU A 184 1.72 4.18 -1.62
N GLY A 185 1.68 5.49 -1.39
CA GLY A 185 1.13 6.10 -0.18
C GLY A 185 2.12 6.21 0.99
N CYS A 186 3.42 6.03 0.74
CA CYS A 186 4.45 6.21 1.76
C CYS A 186 4.59 7.68 2.16
N THR A 187 4.59 7.97 3.45
CA THR A 187 4.68 9.33 4.00
C THR A 187 5.90 9.56 4.88
N ASN A 188 6.54 8.48 5.35
CA ASN A 188 7.70 8.48 6.24
C ASN A 188 8.89 7.78 5.57
N THR A 189 9.09 8.00 4.26
CA THR A 189 10.14 7.34 3.48
C THR A 189 10.89 8.33 2.61
N HIS A 190 12.20 8.28 2.67
CA HIS A 190 13.10 8.94 1.75
C HIS A 190 14.31 8.04 1.45
N PHE A 191 14.51 7.74 0.18
CA PHE A 191 15.67 7.00 -0.30
C PHE A 191 16.74 7.98 -0.80
N SER A 192 17.99 7.80 -0.35
CA SER A 192 19.18 8.52 -0.83
C SER A 192 20.12 7.63 -1.66
N ASN A 193 19.90 6.30 -1.62
CA ASN A 193 20.69 5.35 -2.40
C ASN A 193 19.84 4.09 -2.74
N THR A 194 20.42 3.21 -3.56
CA THR A 194 19.73 2.02 -4.13
C THR A 194 19.81 0.78 -3.25
N ASN A 195 20.63 0.78 -2.20
CA ASN A 195 21.10 -0.46 -1.55
C ASN A 195 20.95 -0.45 -0.02
N GLY A 196 20.68 0.71 0.60
CA GLY A 196 20.48 0.86 2.03
C GLY A 196 21.77 1.05 2.84
N LEU A 197 22.86 1.48 2.21
CA LEU A 197 24.01 1.97 2.92
C LEU A 197 23.65 3.19 3.76
N GLN A 198 24.36 3.35 4.87
CA GLN A 198 24.06 4.38 5.85
C GLN A 198 24.17 5.79 5.26
N ASP A 199 23.08 6.55 5.43
CA ASP A 199 22.98 7.96 5.10
C ASP A 199 21.87 8.56 5.97
N ASP A 200 22.07 9.75 6.53
CA ASP A 200 21.12 10.39 7.44
C ASP A 200 19.79 10.77 6.76
N GLN A 201 19.79 10.89 5.44
CA GLN A 201 18.60 11.16 4.65
C GLN A 201 17.95 9.88 4.09
N HIS A 202 18.47 8.69 4.44
CA HIS A 202 17.97 7.39 3.97
C HIS A 202 17.15 6.71 5.06
N TYR A 203 15.84 6.91 5.07
CA TYR A 203 14.96 6.37 6.10
C TYR A 203 13.64 5.85 5.52
N THR A 204 12.98 5.02 6.28
CA THR A 204 11.62 4.55 6.04
C THR A 204 10.95 4.21 7.37
N SER A 205 9.62 3.99 7.36
CA SER A 205 8.90 3.37 8.46
C SER A 205 8.57 1.91 8.12
N VAL A 206 8.31 1.07 9.13
CA VAL A 206 7.86 -0.31 8.88
C VAL A 206 6.49 -0.34 8.19
N TYR A 207 5.65 0.68 8.39
CA TYR A 207 4.38 0.83 7.67
C TYR A 207 4.62 1.08 6.18
N ASP A 208 5.43 2.07 5.84
CA ASP A 208 5.73 2.40 4.44
C ASP A 208 6.43 1.23 3.72
N LEU A 209 7.38 0.59 4.41
CA LEU A 209 8.05 -0.58 3.84
C LEU A 209 7.08 -1.76 3.67
N ALA A 210 6.02 -1.87 4.48
CA ALA A 210 4.98 -2.88 4.30
C ALA A 210 4.13 -2.59 3.05
N LEU A 211 3.84 -1.32 2.73
CA LEU A 211 3.18 -0.92 1.48
C LEU A 211 4.03 -1.28 0.25
N ILE A 212 5.33 -1.01 0.30
CA ILE A 212 6.28 -1.38 -0.76
C ILE A 212 6.37 -2.90 -0.88
N SER A 213 6.49 -3.61 0.26
CA SER A 213 6.58 -5.07 0.31
C SER A 213 5.32 -5.76 -0.20
N LYS A 214 4.14 -5.17 0.00
CA LYS A 214 2.86 -5.64 -0.55
C LYS A 214 2.94 -5.74 -2.08
N GLN A 215 3.46 -4.70 -2.77
CA GLN A 215 3.65 -4.74 -4.21
C GLN A 215 4.71 -5.75 -4.63
N PHE A 216 5.81 -5.82 -3.89
CA PHE A 216 6.89 -6.78 -4.15
C PHE A 216 6.38 -8.24 -4.08
N PHE A 217 5.69 -8.62 -3.00
CA PHE A 217 5.18 -9.98 -2.81
C PHE A 217 3.90 -10.31 -3.59
N ASN A 218 3.35 -9.34 -4.33
CA ASN A 218 2.31 -9.57 -5.33
C ASN A 218 2.89 -10.05 -6.68
N ASN A 219 4.21 -10.05 -6.84
CA ASN A 219 4.91 -10.50 -8.03
C ASN A 219 5.53 -11.89 -7.78
N GLU A 220 5.08 -12.90 -8.52
CA GLU A 220 5.52 -14.30 -8.37
C GLU A 220 7.03 -14.50 -8.59
N LEU A 221 7.61 -13.78 -9.57
CA LEU A 221 9.05 -13.82 -9.83
C LEU A 221 9.84 -13.30 -8.63
N LEU A 222 9.44 -12.15 -8.09
CA LEU A 222 10.11 -11.55 -6.93
C LEU A 222 9.97 -12.44 -5.69
N CYS A 223 8.83 -13.09 -5.50
CA CYS A 223 8.66 -14.11 -4.47
C CYS A 223 9.66 -15.27 -4.65
N LYS A 224 9.76 -15.81 -5.87
CA LYS A 224 10.71 -16.89 -6.20
C LYS A 224 12.15 -16.49 -5.90
N VAL A 225 12.57 -15.32 -6.35
CA VAL A 225 13.93 -14.80 -6.13
C VAL A 225 14.20 -14.59 -4.63
N ALA A 226 13.27 -13.95 -3.92
CA ALA A 226 13.40 -13.66 -2.50
C ALA A 226 13.37 -14.90 -1.62
N ASN A 227 12.75 -16.00 -2.06
CA ASN A 227 12.67 -17.28 -1.33
C ASN A 227 13.78 -18.27 -1.69
N THR A 228 14.81 -17.83 -2.42
CA THR A 228 15.91 -18.69 -2.83
C THR A 228 16.95 -18.80 -1.73
N PRO A 229 17.18 -20.01 -1.14
CA PRO A 229 18.15 -20.18 -0.06
C PRO A 229 19.60 -20.15 -0.57
N ARG A 230 19.84 -20.59 -1.80
CA ARG A 230 21.15 -20.64 -2.44
C ARG A 230 21.02 -20.47 -3.94
N TYR A 231 21.84 -19.62 -4.53
CA TYR A 231 21.87 -19.37 -5.98
C TYR A 231 23.25 -19.67 -6.54
N HIS A 232 23.31 -20.33 -7.70
CA HIS A 232 24.55 -20.66 -8.41
C HIS A 232 24.74 -19.70 -9.58
N PHE A 233 25.79 -18.87 -9.49
CA PHE A 233 26.27 -18.09 -10.62
C PHE A 233 27.16 -18.95 -11.46
N THR A 234 26.72 -19.23 -12.71
CA THR A 234 27.50 -19.99 -13.70
C THR A 234 28.28 -19.04 -14.60
N PRO A 235 29.50 -19.38 -15.00
CA PRO A 235 30.30 -18.57 -15.89
C PRO A 235 29.61 -18.26 -17.23
N THR A 236 29.81 -17.02 -17.69
CA THR A 236 29.39 -16.57 -19.01
C THR A 236 30.57 -15.90 -19.71
N ALA A 237 30.43 -15.53 -21.00
CA ALA A 237 31.48 -14.82 -21.73
C ALA A 237 31.79 -13.43 -21.10
N ASN A 238 30.82 -12.85 -20.38
CA ASN A 238 30.91 -11.48 -19.81
C ASN A 238 31.09 -11.47 -18.28
N GLN A 239 30.97 -12.64 -17.65
CA GLN A 239 31.21 -12.87 -16.22
C GLN A 239 31.79 -14.29 -16.07
N PRO A 240 33.13 -14.44 -15.90
CA PRO A 240 33.81 -15.74 -16.00
C PRO A 240 33.80 -16.57 -14.72
N ASP A 241 33.34 -15.99 -13.58
CA ASP A 241 33.43 -16.62 -12.25
C ASP A 241 32.33 -17.66 -12.04
N ASP A 242 32.68 -18.76 -11.36
CA ASP A 242 31.75 -19.82 -10.92
C ASP A 242 31.66 -19.81 -9.41
N PHE A 243 30.53 -19.39 -8.85
CA PHE A 243 30.34 -19.24 -7.42
C PHE A 243 28.89 -19.41 -6.96
N TYR A 244 28.74 -19.61 -5.64
CA TYR A 244 27.44 -19.75 -5.01
C TYR A 244 27.18 -18.59 -4.06
N LEU A 245 25.95 -18.06 -4.09
CA LEU A 245 25.41 -17.16 -3.09
C LEU A 245 24.57 -17.94 -2.08
N ASN A 246 24.75 -17.68 -0.80
CA ASN A 246 23.89 -18.21 0.26
C ASN A 246 23.07 -17.07 0.84
N ASN A 247 21.77 -17.32 1.00
CA ASN A 247 20.88 -16.34 1.62
C ASN A 247 21.20 -16.24 3.13
N LYS A 248 21.17 -15.00 3.65
CA LYS A 248 21.40 -14.73 5.07
C LYS A 248 20.13 -14.84 5.92
N HIS A 249 18.98 -15.02 5.28
CA HIS A 249 17.67 -15.06 5.92
C HIS A 249 17.38 -16.48 6.46
N LYS A 250 17.50 -16.68 7.78
CA LYS A 250 17.47 -18.00 8.41
C LYS A 250 16.15 -18.75 8.26
N LEU A 251 15.02 -18.05 8.09
CA LEU A 251 13.71 -18.66 7.80
C LEU A 251 13.65 -19.21 6.36
N ILE A 252 14.43 -18.63 5.43
CA ILE A 252 14.51 -19.08 4.03
C ILE A 252 15.50 -20.25 3.90
N THR A 253 16.63 -20.20 4.62
CA THR A 253 17.62 -21.30 4.59
C THR A 253 17.17 -22.51 5.39
N GLY A 254 16.13 -22.38 6.22
CA GLY A 254 15.66 -23.46 7.10
C GLY A 254 16.46 -23.62 8.40
N GLU A 255 17.45 -22.77 8.66
CA GLU A 255 18.16 -22.73 9.97
C GLU A 255 17.20 -22.43 11.12
N VAL A 256 16.21 -21.57 10.88
CA VAL A 256 15.04 -21.39 11.73
C VAL A 256 13.85 -21.94 10.95
N PRO A 257 13.31 -23.11 11.32
CA PRO A 257 12.26 -23.76 10.54
C PRO A 257 10.93 -23.00 10.75
N TYR A 258 10.28 -22.63 9.66
CA TYR A 258 8.92 -22.10 9.65
C TYR A 258 8.23 -22.43 8.33
N GLU A 259 7.05 -23.04 8.42
CA GLU A 259 6.29 -23.45 7.23
C GLU A 259 5.61 -22.24 6.56
N GLY A 260 5.54 -22.26 5.22
CA GLY A 260 4.80 -21.26 4.45
C GLY A 260 5.59 -20.00 4.12
N ILE A 261 6.92 -19.95 4.34
CA ILE A 261 7.75 -18.80 3.95
C ILE A 261 7.71 -18.62 2.42
N ILE A 262 7.41 -17.41 1.97
CA ILE A 262 7.37 -17.00 0.56
C ILE A 262 8.62 -16.25 0.15
N GLY A 263 9.28 -15.58 1.09
CA GLY A 263 10.49 -14.83 0.84
C GLY A 263 10.76 -13.76 1.87
N GLY A 264 11.84 -13.02 1.68
CA GLY A 264 12.20 -11.94 2.58
C GLY A 264 13.52 -11.28 2.25
N LYS A 265 13.92 -10.32 3.09
CA LYS A 265 15.19 -9.62 2.98
C LYS A 265 15.70 -9.22 4.35
N THR A 266 16.97 -9.52 4.64
CA THR A 266 17.70 -9.04 5.82
C THR A 266 18.38 -7.71 5.54
N GLY A 267 18.57 -6.90 6.58
CA GLY A 267 19.43 -5.72 6.53
C GLY A 267 20.14 -5.50 7.84
N TYR A 268 21.32 -4.94 7.79
CA TYR A 268 22.13 -4.55 8.94
C TYR A 268 23.03 -3.36 8.61
N THR A 269 23.06 -2.40 9.49
CA THR A 269 24.13 -1.41 9.70
C THR A 269 24.27 -1.17 11.19
N ASP A 270 25.37 -0.58 11.64
CA ASP A 270 25.56 -0.32 13.07
C ASP A 270 24.45 0.57 13.67
N LEU A 271 23.91 1.51 12.91
CA LEU A 271 22.82 2.41 13.33
C LEU A 271 21.42 1.79 13.15
N ALA A 272 21.19 1.07 12.04
CA ALA A 272 19.92 0.40 11.79
C ALA A 272 19.71 -0.81 12.72
N LYS A 273 20.79 -1.42 13.23
CA LYS A 273 20.78 -2.76 13.83
C LYS A 273 20.22 -3.78 12.83
N GLU A 274 19.70 -4.90 13.31
CA GLU A 274 19.04 -5.88 12.45
C GLU A 274 17.68 -5.34 11.98
N THR A 275 17.44 -5.45 10.68
CA THR A 275 16.16 -5.19 10.02
C THR A 275 15.77 -6.43 9.22
N LEU A 276 14.50 -6.80 9.26
CA LEU A 276 14.01 -7.99 8.56
C LEU A 276 12.64 -7.75 7.97
N VAL A 277 12.48 -8.12 6.70
CA VAL A 277 11.20 -8.26 6.02
C VAL A 277 11.02 -9.73 5.71
N THR A 278 9.88 -10.30 6.08
CA THR A 278 9.53 -11.69 5.76
C THR A 278 8.07 -11.76 5.33
N CYS A 279 7.79 -12.56 4.31
CA CYS A 279 6.44 -12.88 3.89
C CYS A 279 6.19 -14.38 4.07
N ALA A 280 5.02 -14.73 4.63
CA ALA A 280 4.59 -16.11 4.78
C ALA A 280 3.11 -16.27 4.41
N GLU A 281 2.72 -17.46 3.95
CA GLU A 281 1.33 -17.77 3.62
C GLU A 281 0.91 -19.10 4.25
N LYS A 282 -0.24 -19.09 4.93
CA LYS A 282 -0.89 -20.29 5.47
C LYS A 282 -2.41 -20.15 5.30
N ASN A 283 -3.05 -21.23 4.85
CA ASN A 283 -4.52 -21.32 4.74
C ASN A 283 -5.12 -20.15 3.91
N GLY A 284 -4.45 -19.73 2.85
CA GLY A 284 -4.90 -18.64 1.97
C GLY A 284 -4.77 -17.23 2.54
N MET A 285 -4.14 -17.07 3.70
CA MET A 285 -3.80 -15.77 4.29
C MET A 285 -2.31 -15.52 4.13
N LYS A 286 -1.93 -14.43 3.45
CA LYS A 286 -0.56 -14.03 3.19
C LYS A 286 -0.19 -12.86 4.12
N LEU A 287 0.80 -13.05 4.98
CA LEU A 287 1.22 -12.07 5.96
C LEU A 287 2.63 -11.54 5.65
N ILE A 288 2.80 -10.23 5.75
CA ILE A 288 4.07 -9.52 5.68
C ILE A 288 4.43 -9.08 7.09
N CYS A 289 5.57 -9.54 7.59
CA CYS A 289 6.13 -9.15 8.88
C CYS A 289 7.39 -8.34 8.66
N ILE A 290 7.48 -7.17 9.31
CA ILE A 290 8.66 -6.32 9.28
C ILE A 290 9.04 -5.98 10.71
N VAL A 291 10.31 -6.16 11.05
CA VAL A 291 10.90 -5.80 12.36
C VAL A 291 12.16 -4.97 12.14
N PHE A 292 12.29 -3.87 12.88
CA PHE A 292 13.41 -2.93 12.80
C PHE A 292 14.03 -2.67 14.16
N VAL A 293 15.32 -2.39 14.16
CA VAL A 293 16.16 -2.10 15.34
C VAL A 293 16.13 -3.27 16.31
N GLU A 294 16.65 -4.38 15.84
CA GLU A 294 16.71 -5.64 16.60
C GLU A 294 18.15 -6.09 16.82
N ASP A 295 18.36 -6.88 17.84
CA ASP A 295 19.65 -7.54 18.08
C ASP A 295 19.64 -8.97 17.53
N SER A 296 20.72 -9.36 16.83
CA SER A 296 20.84 -10.70 16.27
C SER A 296 20.89 -11.78 17.38
N PRO A 297 20.16 -12.88 17.27
CA PRO A 297 19.29 -13.33 16.17
C PRO A 297 17.79 -13.07 16.39
N MET A 298 17.43 -12.13 17.28
CA MET A 298 16.06 -11.92 17.75
C MET A 298 15.08 -11.52 16.63
N GLN A 299 15.56 -10.88 15.55
CA GLN A 299 14.73 -10.53 14.40
C GLN A 299 13.98 -11.74 13.81
N PHE A 300 14.56 -12.93 13.83
CA PHE A 300 13.92 -14.16 13.37
C PHE A 300 12.90 -14.68 14.40
N THR A 301 13.24 -14.64 15.68
CA THR A 301 12.36 -15.09 16.79
C THR A 301 11.11 -14.23 16.87
N ASP A 302 11.26 -12.91 16.81
CA ASP A 302 10.16 -11.95 16.85
C ASP A 302 9.27 -12.11 15.61
N THR A 303 9.85 -12.33 14.42
CA THR A 303 9.10 -12.61 13.19
C THR A 303 8.27 -13.89 13.32
N VAL A 304 8.82 -14.99 13.84
CA VAL A 304 8.06 -16.23 14.07
C VAL A 304 6.92 -15.99 15.07
N THR A 305 7.21 -15.30 16.17
CA THR A 305 6.20 -14.95 17.19
C THR A 305 5.04 -14.15 16.59
N LEU A 306 5.34 -13.17 15.71
CA LEU A 306 4.32 -12.36 15.05
C LEU A 306 3.54 -13.17 14.01
N PHE A 307 4.16 -14.05 13.24
CA PHE A 307 3.45 -14.94 12.33
C PHE A 307 2.51 -15.89 13.08
N ASP A 308 2.98 -16.49 14.16
CA ASP A 308 2.13 -17.36 15.01
C ASP A 308 0.97 -16.58 15.61
N TYR A 309 1.20 -15.33 16.06
CA TYR A 309 0.14 -14.46 16.50
C TYR A 309 -0.89 -14.21 15.39
N GLY A 310 -0.45 -13.85 14.19
CA GLY A 310 -1.35 -13.57 13.06
C GLY A 310 -2.14 -14.80 12.62
N PHE A 311 -1.45 -15.90 12.33
CA PHE A 311 -2.11 -17.12 11.85
C PHE A 311 -2.98 -17.82 12.89
N ASN A 312 -2.69 -17.69 14.19
CA ASN A 312 -3.46 -18.32 15.24
C ASN A 312 -4.70 -17.51 15.65
N ASN A 313 -4.68 -16.19 15.52
CA ASN A 313 -5.72 -15.32 16.07
C ASN A 313 -6.64 -14.73 15.00
N PHE A 314 -6.26 -14.72 13.72
CA PHE A 314 -7.03 -14.09 12.65
C PHE A 314 -7.42 -15.07 11.56
N ARG A 315 -8.45 -14.70 10.79
CA ARG A 315 -8.92 -15.43 9.62
C ARG A 315 -9.38 -14.48 8.52
N ALA A 316 -9.28 -14.94 7.29
CA ALA A 316 -9.95 -14.31 6.15
C ALA A 316 -11.40 -14.79 6.07
N LEU A 317 -12.35 -13.86 5.91
CA LEU A 317 -13.74 -14.12 5.62
C LEU A 317 -14.06 -13.59 4.22
N ASN A 318 -14.52 -14.46 3.35
CA ASN A 318 -15.02 -14.07 2.04
C ASN A 318 -16.27 -13.20 2.21
N ILE A 319 -16.30 -12.03 1.56
CA ILE A 319 -17.41 -11.09 1.72
C ILE A 319 -18.64 -11.58 0.98
N ALA A 320 -18.48 -12.03 -0.28
CA ALA A 320 -19.61 -12.47 -1.11
C ALA A 320 -20.38 -13.66 -0.51
N ASP A 321 -19.68 -14.52 0.24
CA ASP A 321 -20.29 -15.72 0.86
C ASP A 321 -20.92 -15.44 2.24
N ASN A 322 -20.52 -14.35 2.91
CA ASN A 322 -20.83 -14.12 4.32
C ASN A 322 -21.62 -12.85 4.60
N ASP A 323 -21.70 -11.87 3.67
CA ASP A 323 -22.39 -10.61 3.89
C ASP A 323 -23.58 -10.40 2.95
N ASN A 324 -24.78 -10.36 3.52
CA ASN A 324 -26.04 -10.09 2.82
C ASN A 324 -26.64 -8.71 3.17
N ARG A 325 -26.00 -7.93 4.05
CA ARG A 325 -26.56 -6.69 4.62
C ARG A 325 -26.75 -5.57 3.59
N TYR A 326 -26.03 -5.62 2.48
CA TYR A 326 -26.12 -4.64 1.38
C TYR A 326 -27.00 -5.14 0.22
N MET A 327 -27.52 -6.37 0.28
CA MET A 327 -28.50 -6.84 -0.68
C MET A 327 -29.81 -6.09 -0.45
N PRO A 328 -30.39 -5.44 -1.49
CA PRO A 328 -31.72 -4.88 -1.34
C PRO A 328 -32.65 -5.99 -0.91
N ASP A 329 -33.41 -5.75 0.15
CA ASP A 329 -34.52 -6.61 0.50
C ASP A 329 -35.46 -6.62 -0.72
N ASP A 330 -35.65 -7.79 -1.34
CA ASP A 330 -36.49 -7.96 -2.53
C ASP A 330 -37.88 -7.34 -2.35
N SER A 331 -38.32 -7.14 -1.11
CA SER A 331 -39.60 -6.51 -0.75
C SER A 331 -39.65 -4.99 -0.90
N LEU A 332 -38.50 -4.29 -0.83
CA LEU A 332 -38.49 -2.82 -0.78
C LEU A 332 -38.26 -2.12 -2.12
N PHE A 333 -37.66 -2.79 -3.09
CA PHE A 333 -37.35 -2.16 -4.39
C PHE A 333 -38.37 -2.43 -5.49
N PHE A 334 -39.20 -3.49 -5.39
CA PHE A 334 -40.10 -3.96 -6.43
C PHE A 334 -41.46 -4.45 -5.89
N GLU A 335 -42.08 -3.67 -5.01
CA GLU A 335 -43.46 -3.96 -4.55
C GLU A 335 -44.53 -3.75 -5.62
N SER A 336 -44.19 -3.56 -6.88
CA SER A 336 -45.22 -3.50 -7.93
C SER A 336 -45.15 -4.72 -8.82
N ASP A 337 -46.26 -5.37 -9.00
CA ASP A 337 -46.52 -6.45 -9.99
C ASP A 337 -46.22 -6.00 -11.47
N ASN A 338 -45.66 -4.81 -11.66
CA ASN A 338 -45.38 -4.17 -12.96
C ASN A 338 -43.89 -3.86 -13.14
N ASP A 339 -42.98 -4.67 -12.63
CA ASP A 339 -41.55 -4.49 -12.87
C ASP A 339 -41.24 -4.58 -14.38
N VAL A 340 -40.96 -3.41 -14.98
CA VAL A 340 -40.64 -3.29 -16.40
C VAL A 340 -39.33 -3.97 -16.78
N PHE A 341 -38.47 -4.20 -15.79
CA PHE A 341 -37.14 -4.79 -15.99
C PHE A 341 -37.07 -6.28 -15.58
N GLY A 342 -38.14 -6.85 -15.02
CA GLY A 342 -38.20 -8.25 -14.61
C GLY A 342 -37.34 -8.55 -13.38
N LYS A 343 -37.53 -9.70 -12.78
CA LYS A 343 -36.58 -10.27 -11.81
C LYS A 343 -35.32 -10.77 -12.54
N SER A 344 -34.67 -9.88 -13.26
CA SER A 344 -33.36 -10.16 -13.86
C SER A 344 -32.35 -10.20 -12.73
N GLY A 345 -31.68 -11.32 -12.57
CA GLY A 345 -30.67 -11.53 -11.56
C GLY A 345 -29.71 -10.36 -11.45
N THR A 346 -29.20 -10.18 -10.27
CA THR A 346 -28.33 -9.09 -9.81
C THR A 346 -27.49 -8.47 -10.92
N ILE A 347 -27.83 -7.23 -11.31
CA ILE A 347 -27.04 -6.44 -12.26
C ILE A 347 -25.67 -6.12 -11.70
N LEU A 348 -25.57 -6.05 -10.37
CA LEU A 348 -24.34 -5.80 -9.61
C LEU A 348 -23.91 -7.09 -8.90
N LYS A 349 -22.61 -7.34 -8.89
CA LYS A 349 -21.99 -8.45 -8.17
C LYS A 349 -20.79 -7.96 -7.38
N LEU A 350 -20.49 -8.64 -6.29
CA LEU A 350 -19.21 -8.51 -5.60
C LEU A 350 -18.15 -9.38 -6.27
N ASN A 351 -16.92 -8.94 -6.20
CA ASN A 351 -15.80 -9.79 -6.56
C ASN A 351 -15.74 -10.96 -5.59
N SER A 352 -15.85 -12.20 -6.11
CA SER A 352 -15.89 -13.43 -5.32
C SER A 352 -14.60 -13.71 -4.55
N SER A 353 -13.52 -13.03 -4.87
CA SER A 353 -12.23 -13.21 -4.18
C SER A 353 -12.04 -12.22 -3.02
N ASP A 354 -12.91 -11.21 -2.86
CA ASP A 354 -12.73 -10.18 -1.84
C ASP A 354 -13.04 -10.71 -0.44
N CYS A 355 -12.20 -10.31 0.50
CA CYS A 355 -12.29 -10.77 1.88
C CYS A 355 -11.99 -9.65 2.87
N ILE A 356 -12.39 -9.88 4.11
CA ILE A 356 -11.95 -9.10 5.27
C ILE A 356 -11.12 -9.99 6.18
N ILE A 357 -10.24 -9.36 6.95
CA ILE A 357 -9.43 -10.04 7.97
C ILE A 357 -9.94 -9.63 9.35
N VAL A 358 -10.41 -10.59 10.11
CA VAL A 358 -10.98 -10.34 11.44
C VAL A 358 -10.43 -11.34 12.46
N PRO A 359 -10.53 -11.06 13.77
CA PRO A 359 -10.26 -12.05 14.82
C PRO A 359 -11.07 -13.32 14.59
N LYS A 360 -10.49 -14.51 14.86
CA LYS A 360 -11.16 -15.82 14.63
C LYS A 360 -12.50 -15.97 15.36
N ALA A 361 -12.64 -15.31 16.51
CA ALA A 361 -13.88 -15.33 17.30
C ALA A 361 -14.98 -14.42 16.72
N SER A 362 -14.63 -13.53 15.74
CA SER A 362 -15.55 -12.57 15.17
C SER A 362 -16.17 -13.08 13.87
N THR A 363 -17.34 -12.53 13.52
CA THR A 363 -18.05 -12.78 12.27
C THR A 363 -18.16 -11.47 11.47
N ILE A 364 -18.73 -11.51 10.27
CA ILE A 364 -18.90 -10.32 9.44
C ILE A 364 -19.90 -9.33 10.06
N GLU A 365 -20.85 -9.78 10.84
CA GLU A 365 -21.81 -8.95 11.56
C GLU A 365 -21.16 -8.06 12.63
N ASN A 366 -19.97 -8.44 13.10
CA ASN A 366 -19.19 -7.61 14.03
C ASN A 366 -18.46 -6.44 13.33
N THR A 367 -18.60 -6.34 12.01
CA THR A 367 -18.00 -5.25 11.24
C THR A 367 -19.02 -4.19 10.86
N GLU A 368 -18.57 -2.95 10.77
CA GLU A 368 -19.28 -1.85 10.12
C GLU A 368 -18.88 -1.79 8.65
N TYR A 369 -19.78 -1.34 7.77
CA TYR A 369 -19.46 -1.16 6.37
C TYR A 369 -19.91 0.21 5.86
N LYS A 370 -19.17 0.73 4.88
CA LYS A 370 -19.48 1.98 4.19
C LYS A 370 -19.28 1.81 2.69
N ILE A 371 -20.32 2.16 1.92
CA ILE A 371 -20.24 2.18 0.46
C ILE A 371 -19.58 3.49 0.02
N SER A 372 -18.63 3.39 -0.90
CA SER A 372 -17.96 4.52 -1.53
C SER A 372 -17.99 4.36 -3.05
N TYR A 373 -18.27 5.45 -3.74
CA TYR A 373 -18.19 5.54 -5.21
C TYR A 373 -16.86 6.14 -5.68
N ASP A 374 -15.99 6.50 -4.73
CA ASP A 374 -14.67 7.05 -4.99
C ASP A 374 -13.66 5.90 -5.15
N LEU A 375 -13.44 5.49 -6.40
CA LEU A 375 -12.54 4.40 -6.77
C LEU A 375 -11.15 4.95 -7.07
N THR A 376 -10.13 4.31 -6.47
CA THR A 376 -8.73 4.60 -6.76
C THR A 376 -8.28 3.96 -8.09
N GLU A 377 -7.12 4.36 -8.60
CA GLU A 377 -6.53 3.69 -9.76
C GLU A 377 -6.17 2.22 -9.48
N GLU A 378 -5.85 1.87 -8.22
CA GLU A 378 -5.64 0.48 -7.80
C GLU A 378 -6.95 -0.32 -7.87
N ASP A 379 -8.07 0.25 -7.39
CA ASP A 379 -9.39 -0.38 -7.47
C ASP A 379 -9.78 -0.67 -8.93
N LYS A 380 -9.50 0.26 -9.85
CA LYS A 380 -9.77 0.11 -11.28
C LYS A 380 -8.83 -0.86 -11.99
N LYS A 381 -7.58 -1.00 -11.51
CA LYS A 381 -6.66 -2.04 -12.01
C LYS A 381 -7.08 -3.42 -11.53
N GLU A 382 -7.57 -3.53 -10.29
CA GLU A 382 -8.07 -4.78 -9.71
C GLU A 382 -9.35 -5.25 -10.43
N ASP A 383 -10.31 -4.34 -10.65
CA ASP A 383 -11.52 -4.59 -11.43
C ASP A 383 -11.91 -3.37 -12.28
N PRO A 384 -11.60 -3.38 -13.59
CA PRO A 384 -11.97 -2.29 -14.49
C PRO A 384 -13.47 -2.05 -14.63
N ALA A 385 -14.33 -3.01 -14.25
CA ALA A 385 -15.77 -2.91 -14.28
C ALA A 385 -16.36 -2.43 -12.95
N ALA A 386 -15.52 -2.17 -11.94
CA ALA A 386 -15.96 -1.69 -10.64
C ALA A 386 -16.65 -0.33 -10.75
N VAL A 387 -17.77 -0.19 -10.05
CA VAL A 387 -18.59 1.03 -10.00
C VAL A 387 -18.69 1.60 -8.59
N ALA A 388 -18.40 0.80 -7.59
CA ALA A 388 -18.36 1.18 -6.19
C ALA A 388 -17.44 0.23 -5.40
N LYS A 389 -17.10 0.60 -4.18
CA LYS A 389 -16.45 -0.28 -3.21
C LYS A 389 -17.17 -0.21 -1.88
N ILE A 390 -17.16 -1.33 -1.17
CA ILE A 390 -17.66 -1.44 0.20
C ILE A 390 -16.43 -1.56 1.09
N MET A 391 -16.23 -0.59 1.98
CA MET A 391 -15.13 -0.58 2.95
C MET A 391 -15.63 -1.15 4.26
N TYR A 392 -14.87 -2.06 4.85
CA TYR A 392 -15.21 -2.70 6.12
C TYR A 392 -14.28 -2.24 7.23
N THR A 393 -14.85 -1.96 8.41
CA THR A 393 -14.10 -1.67 9.63
C THR A 393 -14.53 -2.57 10.77
N TYR A 394 -13.60 -2.90 11.65
CA TYR A 394 -13.82 -3.63 12.90
C TYR A 394 -13.28 -2.78 14.04
N SER A 395 -14.13 -2.39 14.99
CA SER A 395 -13.76 -1.43 16.05
C SER A 395 -13.02 -0.19 15.50
N GLY A 396 -13.52 0.36 14.38
CA GLY A 396 -12.91 1.52 13.71
C GLY A 396 -11.65 1.24 12.86
N THR A 397 -11.12 0.02 12.88
CA THR A 397 -9.93 -0.37 12.12
C THR A 397 -10.32 -0.92 10.75
N PRO A 398 -9.73 -0.45 9.63
CA PRO A 398 -9.96 -1.03 8.31
C PRO A 398 -9.54 -2.50 8.25
N VAL A 399 -10.44 -3.38 7.81
CA VAL A 399 -10.20 -4.83 7.76
C VAL A 399 -10.35 -5.44 6.36
N GLY A 400 -10.68 -4.61 5.38
CA GLY A 400 -10.76 -5.01 3.97
C GLY A 400 -11.82 -4.23 3.21
N LYS A 401 -11.95 -4.57 1.93
CA LYS A 401 -12.93 -3.97 1.02
C LYS A 401 -13.50 -5.02 0.09
N ALA A 402 -14.66 -4.73 -0.53
CA ALA A 402 -15.18 -5.46 -1.69
C ALA A 402 -15.41 -4.49 -2.83
N LEU A 403 -15.02 -4.87 -4.04
CA LEU A 403 -15.37 -4.15 -5.26
C LEU A 403 -16.74 -4.61 -5.76
N VAL A 404 -17.55 -3.65 -6.17
CA VAL A 404 -18.89 -3.87 -6.73
C VAL A 404 -18.82 -3.59 -8.22
N SER A 405 -19.13 -4.59 -9.03
CA SER A 405 -19.01 -4.52 -10.48
C SER A 405 -20.33 -4.86 -11.18
N TYR A 406 -20.49 -4.43 -12.42
CA TYR A 406 -21.57 -4.91 -13.26
C TYR A 406 -21.40 -6.40 -13.59
N SER A 407 -22.49 -7.16 -13.43
CA SER A 407 -22.53 -8.55 -13.90
C SER A 407 -22.51 -8.57 -15.44
N ASN A 408 -21.40 -9.03 -16.02
CA ASN A 408 -21.30 -9.24 -17.47
C ASN A 408 -22.00 -10.51 -17.98
N GLN A 409 -22.87 -11.12 -17.19
CA GLN A 409 -23.69 -12.20 -17.73
C GLN A 409 -24.60 -11.62 -18.81
N ARG A 410 -24.19 -11.77 -20.08
CA ARG A 410 -25.09 -11.64 -21.21
C ARG A 410 -26.15 -12.73 -21.03
N HIS A 411 -27.29 -12.36 -20.47
CA HIS A 411 -28.45 -13.21 -20.58
C HIS A 411 -28.72 -13.39 -22.06
N THR A 412 -28.57 -14.63 -22.55
CA THR A 412 -28.98 -14.92 -23.93
C THR A 412 -30.50 -14.73 -24.00
N ALA A 413 -31.01 -14.34 -25.17
CA ALA A 413 -32.46 -14.16 -25.35
C ALA A 413 -33.30 -15.38 -24.90
N SER A 414 -32.68 -16.56 -24.84
CA SER A 414 -33.28 -17.78 -24.29
C SER A 414 -33.44 -17.74 -22.77
N ASP A 415 -32.53 -17.12 -22.01
CA ASP A 415 -32.62 -17.01 -20.54
C ASP A 415 -33.73 -16.02 -20.14
N LEU A 416 -33.92 -14.96 -20.96
CA LEU A 416 -35.00 -13.99 -20.79
C LEU A 416 -36.39 -14.58 -21.09
N ILE A 417 -36.49 -15.57 -21.98
CA ILE A 417 -37.77 -16.20 -22.35
C ILE A 417 -38.27 -17.17 -21.27
N GLN A 418 -37.41 -17.78 -20.47
CA GLN A 418 -37.80 -18.72 -19.41
C GLN A 418 -38.29 -18.05 -18.13
N THR A 419 -38.01 -16.77 -17.90
CA THR A 419 -38.35 -16.07 -16.64
C THR A 419 -39.42 -14.97 -16.80
N THR A 420 -39.77 -14.56 -18.01
CA THR A 420 -40.76 -13.52 -18.23
C THR A 420 -42.19 -14.08 -18.22
N LYS A 421 -42.96 -13.82 -17.17
CA LYS A 421 -44.43 -13.85 -17.27
C LYS A 421 -44.82 -12.88 -18.38
N PRO A 422 -45.74 -13.26 -19.30
CA PRO A 422 -46.16 -12.38 -20.36
C PRO A 422 -46.71 -11.07 -19.79
N ILE A 423 -46.11 -9.96 -20.18
CA ILE A 423 -46.60 -8.62 -19.80
C ILE A 423 -47.95 -8.42 -20.48
N PHE A 424 -49.06 -8.54 -19.76
CA PHE A 424 -50.37 -8.17 -20.25
C PHE A 424 -50.47 -6.65 -20.26
N ILE A 425 -50.13 -6.03 -21.42
CA ILE A 425 -50.41 -4.63 -21.65
C ILE A 425 -51.91 -4.48 -21.76
N ASN A 426 -52.51 -3.80 -20.79
CA ASN A 426 -53.96 -3.54 -20.85
C ASN A 426 -54.24 -2.54 -21.96
N VAL A 427 -54.66 -3.05 -23.11
CA VAL A 427 -54.95 -2.27 -24.34
C VAL A 427 -55.90 -1.09 -24.07
N LYS A 428 -56.80 -1.23 -23.05
CA LYS A 428 -57.66 -0.12 -22.63
C LYS A 428 -56.91 1.06 -22.03
N ILE A 429 -55.84 0.82 -21.30
CA ILE A 429 -55.00 1.90 -20.74
C ILE A 429 -54.22 2.58 -21.85
N LEU A 430 -53.66 1.85 -22.82
CA LEU A 430 -53.00 2.42 -24.00
C LEU A 430 -53.96 3.28 -24.82
N LEU A 431 -55.20 2.84 -25.01
CA LEU A 431 -56.24 3.60 -25.68
C LEU A 431 -56.62 4.89 -24.92
N ILE A 432 -56.72 4.83 -23.59
CA ILE A 432 -56.97 6.01 -22.76
C ILE A 432 -55.83 7.02 -22.86
N ILE A 433 -54.58 6.56 -22.83
CA ILE A 433 -53.42 7.44 -23.01
C ILE A 433 -53.39 8.07 -24.42
N ALA A 434 -53.66 7.29 -25.45
CA ALA A 434 -53.73 7.78 -26.81
C ALA A 434 -54.82 8.85 -26.97
N VAL A 435 -56.03 8.61 -26.42
CA VAL A 435 -57.12 9.57 -26.41
C VAL A 435 -56.74 10.83 -25.62
N ALA A 436 -56.11 10.70 -24.47
CA ALA A 436 -55.66 11.85 -23.69
C ALA A 436 -54.63 12.71 -24.45
N ILE A 437 -53.69 12.08 -25.17
CA ILE A 437 -52.72 12.80 -26.01
C ILE A 437 -53.42 13.54 -27.18
N VAL A 438 -54.42 12.94 -27.79
CA VAL A 438 -55.22 13.59 -28.85
C VAL A 438 -55.99 14.79 -28.29
N ILE A 439 -56.64 14.65 -27.13
CA ILE A 439 -57.38 15.74 -26.47
C ILE A 439 -56.40 16.87 -26.07
N LEU A 440 -55.24 16.57 -25.52
CA LEU A 440 -54.22 17.57 -25.18
C LEU A 440 -53.69 18.29 -26.43
N SER A 441 -53.46 17.57 -27.53
CA SER A 441 -53.03 18.19 -28.79
C SER A 441 -54.12 19.09 -29.41
N PHE A 442 -55.41 18.74 -29.29
CA PHE A 442 -56.51 19.62 -29.65
C PHE A 442 -56.61 20.87 -28.77
N PHE A 443 -56.43 20.72 -27.46
CA PHE A 443 -56.45 21.84 -26.51
C PHE A 443 -55.27 22.81 -26.76
N PHE A 444 -54.08 22.33 -26.97
CA PHE A 444 -52.90 23.15 -27.32
C PHE A 444 -53.00 23.74 -28.73
N GLY A 445 -53.57 23.02 -29.67
CA GLY A 445 -53.87 23.52 -31.03
C GLY A 445 -54.90 24.65 -31.02
N SER A 446 -55.96 24.53 -30.19
CA SER A 446 -57.01 25.53 -30.03
C SER A 446 -56.51 26.81 -29.31
N MET A 447 -55.63 26.67 -28.32
CA MET A 447 -54.99 27.82 -27.66
C MET A 447 -54.04 28.56 -28.58
N SER A 448 -53.34 27.89 -29.47
CA SER A 448 -52.46 28.50 -30.46
C SER A 448 -53.22 29.29 -31.51
N THR A 449 -54.41 28.84 -31.91
CA THR A 449 -55.25 29.57 -32.85
C THR A 449 -55.95 30.82 -32.28
N LYS A 450 -56.32 30.78 -30.98
CA LYS A 450 -56.90 31.96 -30.28
C LYS A 450 -55.83 33.02 -29.99
N ALA A 451 -54.59 32.69 -29.77
CA ALA A 451 -53.50 33.63 -29.55
C ALA A 451 -53.13 34.44 -30.81
N VAL A 452 -53.42 33.94 -32.03
CA VAL A 452 -53.14 34.63 -33.27
C VAL A 452 -54.29 35.57 -33.69
N SER A 453 -55.51 35.36 -33.17
CA SER A 453 -56.70 36.16 -33.55
C SER A 453 -56.76 37.52 -32.82
N ASN A 454 -56.09 37.73 -31.70
CA ASN A 454 -56.21 38.96 -30.91
C ASN A 454 -55.09 39.98 -31.12
N ARG A 455 -54.22 39.85 -32.11
CA ARG A 455 -53.29 40.93 -32.49
C ARG A 455 -53.96 41.91 -33.44
N LYS A 456 -54.54 42.96 -32.88
CA LYS A 456 -54.96 44.13 -33.67
C LYS A 456 -53.71 44.84 -34.22
N PHE A 457 -53.53 44.86 -35.53
CA PHE A 457 -52.47 45.65 -36.15
C PHE A 457 -52.75 47.12 -35.96
N SER A 458 -51.86 47.86 -35.27
CA SER A 458 -52.06 49.28 -34.92
C SER A 458 -51.65 50.26 -36.03
N SER A 459 -51.00 49.81 -37.10
CA SER A 459 -50.66 50.71 -38.21
C SER A 459 -50.63 50.04 -39.59
N ARG A 460 -50.75 50.86 -40.63
CA ARG A 460 -50.71 50.45 -42.05
C ARG A 460 -49.30 49.88 -42.42
N SER A 461 -48.25 50.31 -41.75
CA SER A 461 -46.88 49.86 -41.94
C SER A 461 -46.66 48.42 -41.47
N ASP A 462 -47.32 48.00 -40.39
CA ASP A 462 -47.21 46.66 -39.87
C ASP A 462 -47.88 45.59 -40.73
N ARG A 463 -48.96 45.96 -41.39
CA ARG A 463 -49.63 45.11 -42.41
C ARG A 463 -48.75 44.86 -43.65
N ILE A 464 -47.95 45.83 -44.05
CA ILE A 464 -47.07 45.72 -45.22
C ILE A 464 -45.87 44.86 -44.88
N ARG A 465 -45.24 45.03 -43.67
CA ARG A 465 -44.13 44.18 -43.18
C ARG A 465 -44.53 42.71 -43.00
N TYR A 466 -45.77 42.48 -42.48
CA TYR A 466 -46.28 41.12 -42.33
C TYR A 466 -46.48 40.40 -43.64
N LYS A 467 -47.05 41.10 -44.63
CA LYS A 467 -47.26 40.56 -46.02
C LYS A 467 -45.92 40.28 -46.71
N ARG A 468 -44.90 41.10 -46.49
CA ARG A 468 -43.54 40.91 -47.06
C ARG A 468 -42.85 39.72 -46.49
N ARG A 469 -42.83 39.53 -45.15
CA ARG A 469 -42.29 38.34 -44.46
C ARG A 469 -43.02 37.05 -44.88
N LYS A 470 -44.31 37.08 -45.05
CA LYS A 470 -45.10 35.91 -45.51
C LYS A 470 -44.80 35.53 -46.96
N ARG A 471 -44.42 36.48 -47.82
CA ARG A 471 -43.95 36.21 -49.18
C ARG A 471 -42.52 35.66 -49.21
N GLU A 472 -41.65 36.14 -48.37
CA GLU A 472 -40.26 35.65 -48.26
C GLU A 472 -40.18 34.22 -47.67
N SER A 473 -40.99 33.89 -46.68
CA SER A 473 -41.06 32.52 -46.10
C SER A 473 -41.64 31.49 -47.10
N ARG A 474 -42.50 31.95 -48.08
CA ARG A 474 -42.98 31.08 -49.17
C ARG A 474 -41.89 30.86 -50.21
N ARG A 475 -41.01 31.84 -50.50
CA ARG A 475 -39.90 31.69 -51.45
C ARG A 475 -38.76 30.81 -50.91
N SER A 476 -38.52 30.80 -49.64
CA SER A 476 -37.50 29.91 -49.02
C SER A 476 -37.94 28.44 -49.06
N ARG A 477 -39.24 28.13 -48.96
CA ARG A 477 -39.76 26.75 -49.07
C ARG A 477 -39.69 26.13 -50.46
N PHE A 478 -39.52 26.98 -51.54
CA PHE A 478 -39.34 26.48 -52.87
C PHE A 478 -37.89 26.30 -53.32
N ARG A 479 -36.91 26.73 -52.51
CA ARG A 479 -35.48 26.60 -52.85
C ARG A 479 -34.80 25.39 -52.20
N THR A 480 -35.51 24.56 -51.45
CA THR A 480 -35.01 23.33 -50.84
C THR A 480 -35.60 22.05 -51.43
N LYS A 481 -36.08 22.12 -52.65
CA LYS A 481 -36.43 20.94 -53.47
C LYS A 481 -35.83 21.15 -54.87
N PHE A 482 -34.50 20.86 -54.94
CA PHE A 482 -33.76 20.35 -56.11
C PHE A 482 -32.43 19.88 -55.61
#